data_3b27c6dd73a8c42f120a9dbb2137f2e6
#
_entry.id   3b27c6dd73a8c42f120a9dbb2137f2e6
#
_cell.length_a   1.000
_cell.length_b   1.000
_cell.length_c   1.000
_cell.angle_alpha   90.00
_cell.angle_beta   90.00
_cell.angle_gamma   90.00
#
_symmetry.space_group_name_H-M   'P 1'
#
loop_
_entity.id
_entity.type
_entity.pdbx_description
1 polymer ?
#
loop_
_entity_poly.entity_id
_entity_poly.type
_entity_poly.pdbx_seq_one_letter_code
_entity_poly.pdbx_strand_id
1 'polypeptide(L)'
;MSKAREILKHATFFEGLDKNHVQALADMAQTRHFKKGDRIIKEGAEACACFVLKSGRVGLTFRHSADDLQLDSGRQNQFAVRDYADIGRFLGWSALIPPFRYRGSVTALEPTEMVELRSEVINAYLRNNPTFGVKVLTRVIWVLGSRLRETRIRLVARRYDNEVAAISALLEQSAPQLNIDSPLHKIPYYLENRLTLGDAFQVLDVLQAQGTPRERDLAALSLDILSSVRKELNLYQDLQRVYETVASASSESQPDKIRELCCLRFCDVFENISHLIKGEEYLPDKPGFIVVMNHLVNHPDNTLPNTFQLTLDTHFVSAMILYRKYGDAPIRIIRKSNRNEYGHQKYYDRLGYIYVSSGHVDESFGEPEIIGEDRRKFFLEAARNYLRAGKNIVICPEGTSVATENSPVSFKSGAFRLAAYVRPEPLIVPIAVANFDKKITRNKVSAIIFEPFRLSDKGLDGSDESLKDFVKTYNLEFQEFVQQAIRLAK
;
A
#
# COMPACT_ATOMS: atom_id res chain seq x y z
N MET A 1 -5.63 28.44 -41.93
CA MET A 1 -5.58 28.21 -40.46
C MET A 1 -4.80 26.95 -40.17
N SER A 2 -3.80 26.98 -39.29
CA SER A 2 -2.97 25.79 -39.01
C SER A 2 -3.83 24.68 -38.36
N LYS A 3 -3.76 23.45 -38.92
CA LYS A 3 -4.46 22.26 -38.37
C LYS A 3 -4.11 22.00 -36.90
N ALA A 4 -2.95 22.48 -36.40
CA ALA A 4 -2.56 22.41 -35.00
C ALA A 4 -3.48 23.24 -34.07
N ARG A 5 -4.00 24.37 -34.57
CA ARG A 5 -4.94 25.25 -33.85
C ARG A 5 -6.25 24.54 -33.52
N GLU A 6 -6.79 23.81 -34.46
CA GLU A 6 -8.06 23.10 -34.29
C GLU A 6 -7.95 21.99 -33.22
N ILE A 7 -6.83 21.27 -33.24
CA ILE A 7 -6.63 20.12 -32.36
C ILE A 7 -6.43 20.54 -30.89
N LEU A 8 -5.64 21.60 -30.61
CA LEU A 8 -5.51 22.09 -29.24
C LEU A 8 -6.84 22.63 -28.68
N LYS A 9 -7.68 23.25 -29.52
CA LYS A 9 -9.01 23.73 -29.10
C LYS A 9 -9.98 22.60 -28.72
N HIS A 10 -9.84 21.43 -29.36
CA HIS A 10 -10.68 20.27 -29.11
C HIS A 10 -10.05 19.26 -28.13
N ALA A 11 -8.80 19.50 -27.71
CA ALA A 11 -8.17 18.65 -26.71
C ALA A 11 -8.82 18.83 -25.34
N THR A 12 -9.33 17.75 -24.75
CA THR A 12 -10.02 17.75 -23.45
C THR A 12 -9.22 18.39 -22.32
N PHE A 13 -7.89 18.34 -22.43
CA PHE A 13 -6.99 19.02 -21.48
C PHE A 13 -7.16 20.54 -21.47
N PHE A 14 -7.39 21.16 -22.62
CA PHE A 14 -7.54 22.60 -22.80
C PHE A 14 -9.00 23.06 -22.81
N GLU A 15 -9.95 22.17 -22.71
CA GLU A 15 -11.38 22.47 -22.71
C GLU A 15 -11.74 23.43 -21.55
N GLY A 16 -12.50 24.50 -21.87
CA GLY A 16 -12.90 25.52 -20.89
C GLY A 16 -11.78 26.48 -20.45
N LEU A 17 -10.57 26.36 -21.01
CA LEU A 17 -9.53 27.38 -20.82
C LEU A 17 -9.74 28.57 -21.78
N ASP A 18 -9.12 29.70 -21.45
CA ASP A 18 -9.21 30.91 -22.29
C ASP A 18 -8.69 30.64 -23.71
N LYS A 19 -9.56 30.93 -24.68
CA LYS A 19 -9.32 30.63 -26.10
C LYS A 19 -8.13 31.38 -26.70
N ASN A 20 -7.83 32.59 -26.21
CA ASN A 20 -6.71 33.39 -26.71
C ASN A 20 -5.38 32.79 -26.24
N HIS A 21 -5.30 32.37 -24.99
CA HIS A 21 -4.12 31.69 -24.46
C HIS A 21 -3.89 30.32 -25.12
N VAL A 22 -4.95 29.53 -25.33
CA VAL A 22 -4.86 28.25 -26.07
C VAL A 22 -4.40 28.49 -27.51
N GLN A 23 -4.88 29.56 -28.15
CA GLN A 23 -4.45 29.96 -29.49
C GLN A 23 -2.96 30.33 -29.53
N ALA A 24 -2.48 31.13 -28.56
CA ALA A 24 -1.07 31.48 -28.45
C ALA A 24 -0.17 30.25 -28.28
N LEU A 25 -0.59 29.26 -27.46
CA LEU A 25 0.12 28.00 -27.34
C LEU A 25 0.13 27.21 -28.66
N ALA A 26 -0.99 27.22 -29.41
CA ALA A 26 -1.08 26.56 -30.69
C ALA A 26 -0.15 27.17 -31.76
N ASP A 27 0.08 28.49 -31.68
CA ASP A 27 0.99 29.22 -32.57
C ASP A 27 2.47 28.90 -32.31
N MET A 28 2.79 28.51 -31.06
CA MET A 28 4.13 28.08 -30.64
C MET A 28 4.36 26.57 -30.83
N ALA A 29 3.33 25.80 -31.16
CA ALA A 29 3.39 24.35 -31.28
C ALA A 29 3.90 23.90 -32.67
N GLN A 30 4.51 22.73 -32.71
CA GLN A 30 5.01 22.12 -33.96
C GLN A 30 4.33 20.76 -34.18
N THR A 31 4.03 20.45 -35.44
CA THR A 31 3.56 19.10 -35.79
C THR A 31 4.75 18.18 -36.02
N ARG A 32 4.72 17.01 -35.37
CA ARG A 32 5.72 15.95 -35.51
C ARG A 32 5.08 14.71 -36.06
N HIS A 33 5.84 13.98 -36.91
CA HIS A 33 5.41 12.75 -37.54
C HIS A 33 6.27 11.59 -37.02
N PHE A 34 5.63 10.49 -36.66
CA PHE A 34 6.26 9.30 -36.11
C PHE A 34 5.83 8.09 -36.94
N LYS A 35 6.78 7.21 -37.26
CA LYS A 35 6.51 5.91 -37.89
C LYS A 35 6.07 4.90 -36.82
N LYS A 36 5.39 3.84 -37.25
CA LYS A 36 5.08 2.70 -36.39
C LYS A 36 6.37 2.17 -35.74
N GLY A 37 6.35 2.02 -34.42
CA GLY A 37 7.48 1.58 -33.59
C GLY A 37 8.35 2.71 -33.04
N ASP A 38 8.21 3.95 -33.52
CA ASP A 38 8.99 5.08 -33.01
C ASP A 38 8.63 5.36 -31.54
N ARG A 39 9.68 5.56 -30.74
CA ARG A 39 9.51 5.94 -29.32
C ARG A 39 9.42 7.44 -29.20
N ILE A 40 8.23 7.95 -28.93
CA ILE A 40 7.92 9.38 -28.79
C ILE A 40 8.40 9.92 -27.45
N ILE A 41 8.14 9.16 -26.36
CA ILE A 41 8.53 9.48 -24.99
C ILE A 41 9.25 8.27 -24.40
N LYS A 42 10.37 8.51 -23.69
CA LYS A 42 11.12 7.48 -22.97
C LYS A 42 11.00 7.73 -21.48
N GLU A 43 10.55 6.74 -20.73
CA GLU A 43 10.47 6.78 -19.26
C GLU A 43 11.82 7.08 -18.63
N GLY A 44 11.83 7.94 -17.61
CA GLY A 44 13.03 8.39 -16.90
C GLY A 44 13.85 9.46 -17.64
N ALA A 45 13.61 9.69 -18.95
CA ALA A 45 14.26 10.78 -19.66
C ALA A 45 13.74 12.15 -19.22
N GLU A 46 14.52 13.20 -19.46
CA GLU A 46 14.12 14.58 -19.26
C GLU A 46 12.88 14.91 -20.08
N ALA A 47 11.89 15.54 -19.45
CA ALA A 47 10.62 15.85 -20.08
C ALA A 47 10.71 17.18 -20.82
N CYS A 48 11.22 17.14 -22.06
CA CYS A 48 11.48 18.30 -22.89
C CYS A 48 10.27 18.83 -23.67
N ALA A 49 9.15 18.08 -23.74
CA ALA A 49 7.95 18.50 -24.43
C ALA A 49 6.68 17.80 -23.93
N CYS A 50 5.54 18.48 -24.15
CA CYS A 50 4.20 17.88 -24.10
C CYS A 50 3.73 17.59 -25.53
N PHE A 51 2.83 16.63 -25.68
CA PHE A 51 2.29 16.21 -26.96
C PHE A 51 0.77 16.11 -26.93
N VAL A 52 0.12 16.47 -28.02
CA VAL A 52 -1.32 16.24 -28.25
C VAL A 52 -1.47 15.34 -29.48
N LEU A 53 -2.18 14.24 -29.35
CA LEU A 53 -2.42 13.30 -30.43
C LEU A 53 -3.30 13.96 -31.50
N LYS A 54 -2.79 14.03 -32.72
CA LYS A 54 -3.48 14.61 -33.88
C LYS A 54 -4.09 13.53 -34.78
N SER A 55 -3.37 12.46 -35.02
CA SER A 55 -3.85 11.28 -35.75
C SER A 55 -2.99 10.07 -35.44
N GLY A 56 -3.50 8.88 -35.70
CA GLY A 56 -2.81 7.64 -35.40
C GLY A 56 -3.10 7.09 -34.01
N ARG A 57 -2.27 6.13 -33.57
CA ARG A 57 -2.44 5.41 -32.32
C ARG A 57 -1.12 5.26 -31.58
N VAL A 58 -1.15 5.45 -30.28
CA VAL A 58 0.04 5.35 -29.39
C VAL A 58 -0.21 4.42 -28.22
N GLY A 59 0.82 3.65 -27.84
CA GLY A 59 0.83 2.80 -26.66
C GLY A 59 1.63 3.45 -25.54
N LEU A 60 1.02 3.52 -24.33
CA LEU A 60 1.67 3.98 -23.12
C LEU A 60 2.10 2.77 -22.28
N THR A 61 3.39 2.71 -21.95
CA THR A 61 3.98 1.66 -21.12
C THR A 61 4.72 2.25 -19.94
N PHE A 62 4.72 1.52 -18.83
CA PHE A 62 5.53 1.82 -17.64
C PHE A 62 6.47 0.67 -17.36
N ARG A 63 7.69 0.96 -16.94
CA ARG A 63 8.61 -0.02 -16.38
C ARG A 63 8.36 -0.12 -14.89
N HIS A 64 8.14 -1.33 -14.42
CA HIS A 64 8.30 -1.61 -13.00
C HIS A 64 9.76 -1.99 -12.75
N SER A 65 10.34 -1.55 -11.64
CA SER A 65 11.62 -2.09 -11.19
C SER A 65 11.44 -3.58 -10.88
N ALA A 66 12.47 -4.39 -11.08
CA ALA A 66 12.43 -5.83 -10.78
C ALA A 66 12.09 -6.13 -9.31
N ASP A 67 12.30 -5.15 -8.42
CA ASP A 67 11.99 -5.23 -6.99
C ASP A 67 10.50 -5.03 -6.68
N ASP A 68 9.72 -4.48 -7.60
CA ASP A 68 8.29 -4.16 -7.38
C ASP A 68 7.36 -5.36 -7.54
N LEU A 69 7.85 -6.52 -8.04
CA LEU A 69 7.03 -7.70 -8.30
C LEU A 69 7.82 -8.98 -8.10
N GLN A 70 7.90 -9.47 -6.88
CA GLN A 70 8.08 -10.89 -6.59
C GLN A 70 6.79 -11.66 -6.92
N LEU A 71 6.36 -11.61 -8.17
CA LEU A 71 5.26 -12.41 -8.67
C LEU A 71 5.64 -12.95 -10.05
N ASP A 72 5.93 -14.25 -10.07
CA ASP A 72 6.16 -15.15 -11.20
C ASP A 72 7.36 -14.86 -12.11
N SER A 73 8.37 -15.67 -11.87
CA SER A 73 9.50 -15.93 -12.76
C SER A 73 9.05 -16.21 -14.18
N GLY A 74 9.34 -15.32 -15.13
CA GLY A 74 9.40 -15.72 -16.52
C GLY A 74 8.83 -14.81 -17.60
N ARG A 75 8.23 -13.66 -17.30
CA ARG A 75 7.79 -12.72 -18.34
C ARG A 75 8.41 -11.34 -18.16
N GLN A 76 9.07 -10.84 -19.22
CA GLN A 76 9.62 -9.48 -19.28
C GLN A 76 8.54 -8.45 -18.88
N ASN A 77 8.80 -7.69 -17.81
CA ASN A 77 7.88 -6.75 -17.17
C ASN A 77 7.69 -5.47 -18.00
N GLN A 78 7.00 -5.58 -19.13
CA GLN A 78 6.42 -4.43 -19.83
C GLN A 78 4.91 -4.57 -19.79
N PHE A 79 4.26 -3.82 -18.93
CA PHE A 79 2.81 -3.70 -19.00
C PHE A 79 2.47 -2.60 -20.02
N ALA A 80 1.96 -2.98 -21.19
CA ALA A 80 1.23 -2.06 -22.04
C ALA A 80 0.00 -1.61 -21.25
N VAL A 81 0.02 -0.37 -20.78
CA VAL A 81 -1.04 0.12 -19.90
C VAL A 81 -2.21 0.63 -20.70
N ARG A 82 -2.01 1.21 -21.88
CA ARG A 82 -3.09 1.68 -22.78
C ARG A 82 -2.64 1.99 -24.20
N ASP A 83 -3.55 1.70 -25.11
CA ASP A 83 -3.57 2.24 -26.44
C ASP A 83 -4.47 3.48 -26.49
N TYR A 84 -3.99 4.57 -27.08
CA TYR A 84 -4.77 5.78 -27.28
C TYR A 84 -4.90 6.06 -28.76
N ALA A 85 -6.14 6.16 -29.23
CA ALA A 85 -6.51 6.64 -30.55
C ALA A 85 -7.33 7.95 -30.46
N ASP A 86 -7.58 8.46 -29.26
CA ASP A 86 -8.41 9.64 -29.05
C ASP A 86 -7.69 10.90 -29.54
N ILE A 87 -8.13 11.48 -30.63
CA ILE A 87 -7.64 12.76 -31.14
C ILE A 87 -7.82 13.83 -30.06
N GLY A 88 -6.80 14.64 -29.82
CA GLY A 88 -6.76 15.62 -28.73
C GLY A 88 -6.23 15.07 -27.40
N ARG A 89 -5.80 13.82 -27.34
CA ARG A 89 -5.20 13.25 -26.11
C ARG A 89 -3.90 13.95 -25.76
N PHE A 90 -3.82 14.49 -24.54
CA PHE A 90 -2.65 15.16 -24.01
C PHE A 90 -1.71 14.19 -23.28
N LEU A 91 -0.44 14.18 -23.68
CA LEU A 91 0.61 13.30 -23.17
C LEU A 91 1.86 14.13 -22.77
N GLY A 92 2.70 13.58 -21.91
CA GLY A 92 3.95 14.23 -21.52
C GLY A 92 3.79 15.42 -20.56
N TRP A 93 2.70 15.46 -19.76
CA TRP A 93 2.45 16.48 -18.74
C TRP A 93 3.60 16.65 -17.73
N SER A 94 4.49 15.66 -17.60
CA SER A 94 5.72 15.77 -16.79
C SER A 94 6.62 16.95 -17.22
N ALA A 95 6.46 17.44 -18.43
CA ALA A 95 7.18 18.61 -18.92
C ALA A 95 6.71 19.94 -18.27
N LEU A 96 5.58 19.93 -17.54
CA LEU A 96 4.99 21.08 -16.89
C LEU A 96 5.28 21.13 -15.39
N ILE A 97 5.72 20.03 -14.77
CA ILE A 97 5.90 19.94 -13.32
C ILE A 97 7.21 19.23 -12.94
N PRO A 98 7.85 19.65 -11.83
CA PRO A 98 9.02 18.95 -11.31
C PRO A 98 8.74 17.45 -11.01
N PRO A 99 9.73 16.58 -11.11
CA PRO A 99 11.13 16.82 -11.41
C PRO A 99 11.46 16.87 -12.92
N PHE A 100 10.49 17.17 -13.80
CA PHE A 100 10.64 17.28 -15.27
C PHE A 100 11.23 16.02 -15.90
N ARG A 101 10.76 14.84 -15.46
CA ARG A 101 11.12 13.53 -16.01
C ARG A 101 9.87 12.75 -16.38
N TYR A 102 9.90 12.15 -17.57
CA TYR A 102 8.79 11.33 -18.03
C TYR A 102 8.55 10.11 -17.13
N ARG A 103 7.30 9.88 -16.75
CA ARG A 103 6.86 8.80 -15.87
C ARG A 103 6.43 7.51 -16.58
N GLY A 104 6.50 7.49 -17.92
CA GLY A 104 6.20 6.33 -18.73
C GLY A 104 6.73 6.54 -20.14
N SER A 105 6.77 5.46 -20.94
CA SER A 105 7.18 5.50 -22.34
C SER A 105 5.96 5.55 -23.24
N VAL A 106 6.03 6.31 -24.34
CA VAL A 106 5.01 6.37 -25.37
C VAL A 106 5.62 5.93 -26.69
N THR A 107 4.99 4.95 -27.37
CA THR A 107 5.43 4.39 -28.65
C THR A 107 4.31 4.52 -29.68
N ALA A 108 4.63 4.91 -30.88
CA ALA A 108 3.68 4.93 -31.99
C ALA A 108 3.32 3.49 -32.42
N LEU A 109 2.05 3.12 -32.39
CA LEU A 109 1.57 1.79 -32.79
C LEU A 109 1.24 1.71 -34.27
N GLU A 110 1.07 2.86 -34.93
CA GLU A 110 0.87 3.07 -36.35
C GLU A 110 1.46 4.42 -36.76
N PRO A 111 1.49 4.82 -38.04
CA PRO A 111 1.90 6.17 -38.43
C PRO A 111 1.10 7.23 -37.68
N THR A 112 1.78 8.08 -36.92
CA THR A 112 1.16 8.96 -35.93
C THR A 112 1.64 10.40 -36.11
N GLU A 113 0.71 11.34 -36.04
CA GLU A 113 1.00 12.78 -35.98
C GLU A 113 0.68 13.32 -34.59
N MET A 114 1.62 14.08 -34.04
CA MET A 114 1.50 14.74 -32.72
C MET A 114 1.74 16.23 -32.85
N VAL A 115 1.02 17.02 -32.07
CA VAL A 115 1.32 18.45 -31.83
C VAL A 115 2.23 18.53 -30.63
N GLU A 116 3.46 18.99 -30.81
CA GLU A 116 4.50 19.13 -29.82
C GLU A 116 4.52 20.56 -29.25
N LEU A 117 4.54 20.68 -27.93
CA LEU A 117 4.78 21.91 -27.17
C LEU A 117 6.05 21.73 -26.34
N ARG A 118 7.13 22.42 -26.68
CA ARG A 118 8.41 22.31 -25.97
C ARG A 118 8.29 22.85 -24.55
N SER A 119 8.87 22.13 -23.59
CA SER A 119 8.82 22.45 -22.16
C SER A 119 9.26 23.89 -21.86
N GLU A 120 10.38 24.31 -22.44
CA GLU A 120 10.90 25.68 -22.28
C GLU A 120 9.89 26.74 -22.68
N VAL A 121 9.27 26.55 -23.84
CA VAL A 121 8.34 27.51 -24.45
C VAL A 121 7.04 27.61 -23.63
N ILE A 122 6.44 26.45 -23.34
CA ILE A 122 5.18 26.43 -22.59
C ILE A 122 5.38 26.92 -21.15
N ASN A 123 6.44 26.53 -20.46
CA ASN A 123 6.69 26.98 -19.08
C ASN A 123 7.03 28.49 -19.02
N ALA A 124 7.75 29.04 -19.99
CA ALA A 124 7.96 30.48 -20.09
C ALA A 124 6.63 31.22 -20.30
N TYR A 125 5.78 30.71 -21.20
CA TYR A 125 4.46 31.30 -21.44
C TYR A 125 3.58 31.28 -20.19
N LEU A 126 3.54 30.16 -19.46
CA LEU A 126 2.74 30.03 -18.23
C LEU A 126 3.25 30.96 -17.12
N ARG A 127 4.56 31.15 -16.98
CA ARG A 127 5.15 32.10 -16.02
C ARG A 127 4.77 33.54 -16.36
N ASN A 128 4.77 33.90 -17.64
CA ASN A 128 4.40 35.25 -18.10
C ASN A 128 2.89 35.50 -18.04
N ASN A 129 2.08 34.45 -17.90
CA ASN A 129 0.63 34.53 -17.79
C ASN A 129 0.14 33.73 -16.56
N PRO A 130 0.42 34.18 -15.33
CA PRO A 130 0.27 33.38 -14.12
C PRO A 130 -1.17 32.91 -13.86
N THR A 131 -2.18 33.72 -14.12
CA THR A 131 -3.59 33.33 -13.97
C THR A 131 -3.96 32.16 -14.89
N PHE A 132 -3.48 32.16 -16.13
CA PHE A 132 -3.64 31.05 -17.05
C PHE A 132 -2.79 29.85 -16.62
N GLY A 133 -1.56 30.10 -16.16
CA GLY A 133 -0.66 29.08 -15.63
C GLY A 133 -1.28 28.27 -14.50
N VAL A 134 -1.91 28.93 -13.52
CA VAL A 134 -2.64 28.26 -12.41
C VAL A 134 -3.74 27.34 -12.95
N LYS A 135 -4.53 27.79 -13.92
CA LYS A 135 -5.59 26.96 -14.54
C LYS A 135 -5.00 25.73 -15.23
N VAL A 136 -3.90 25.88 -15.97
CA VAL A 136 -3.21 24.76 -16.64
C VAL A 136 -2.66 23.77 -15.62
N LEU A 137 -1.99 24.24 -14.56
CA LEU A 137 -1.47 23.38 -13.50
C LEU A 137 -2.58 22.67 -12.72
N THR A 138 -3.71 23.32 -12.50
CA THR A 138 -4.91 22.68 -11.93
C THR A 138 -5.39 21.54 -12.82
N ARG A 139 -5.37 21.69 -14.15
CA ARG A 139 -5.68 20.59 -15.08
C ARG A 139 -4.67 19.44 -15.01
N VAL A 140 -3.39 19.74 -14.83
CA VAL A 140 -2.36 18.71 -14.60
C VAL A 140 -2.66 17.93 -13.32
N ILE A 141 -3.02 18.61 -12.22
CA ILE A 141 -3.42 17.96 -10.96
C ILE A 141 -4.63 17.04 -11.17
N TRP A 142 -5.61 17.48 -11.94
CA TRP A 142 -6.78 16.65 -12.30
C TRP A 142 -6.40 15.38 -13.09
N VAL A 143 -5.52 15.53 -14.08
CA VAL A 143 -5.01 14.39 -14.87
C VAL A 143 -4.23 13.43 -13.98
N LEU A 144 -3.40 13.95 -13.07
CA LEU A 144 -2.66 13.15 -12.10
C LEU A 144 -3.59 12.39 -11.14
N GLY A 145 -4.56 13.09 -10.56
CA GLY A 145 -5.55 12.48 -9.67
C GLY A 145 -6.38 11.39 -10.37
N SER A 146 -6.74 11.60 -11.64
CA SER A 146 -7.44 10.59 -12.43
C SER A 146 -6.57 9.38 -12.71
N ARG A 147 -5.30 9.58 -13.07
CA ARG A 147 -4.36 8.47 -13.34
C ARG A 147 -3.96 7.68 -12.11
N LEU A 148 -3.79 8.36 -10.97
CA LEU A 148 -3.59 7.69 -9.68
C LEU A 148 -4.79 6.80 -9.33
N ARG A 149 -6.00 7.33 -9.43
CA ARG A 149 -7.23 6.56 -9.26
C ARG A 149 -7.29 5.40 -10.24
N GLU A 150 -7.00 5.64 -11.51
CA GLU A 150 -6.97 4.62 -12.54
C GLU A 150 -5.98 3.48 -12.26
N THR A 151 -4.74 3.82 -11.89
CA THR A 151 -3.71 2.82 -11.55
C THR A 151 -4.10 2.01 -10.32
N ARG A 152 -4.63 2.68 -9.31
CA ARG A 152 -5.15 2.05 -8.08
C ARG A 152 -6.22 0.99 -8.39
N ILE A 153 -7.16 1.36 -9.22
CA ILE A 153 -8.30 0.53 -9.55
C ILE A 153 -7.90 -0.61 -10.49
N ARG A 154 -6.91 -0.41 -11.38
CA ARG A 154 -6.33 -1.51 -12.16
C ARG A 154 -5.71 -2.60 -11.29
N LEU A 155 -5.03 -2.22 -10.23
CA LEU A 155 -4.50 -3.17 -9.24
C LEU A 155 -5.64 -3.96 -8.58
N VAL A 156 -6.68 -3.29 -8.12
CA VAL A 156 -7.82 -3.91 -7.46
C VAL A 156 -8.61 -4.82 -8.41
N ALA A 157 -8.93 -4.38 -9.63
CA ALA A 157 -9.76 -5.14 -10.56
C ALA A 157 -9.09 -6.37 -11.18
N ARG A 158 -7.75 -6.43 -11.27
CA ARG A 158 -7.05 -7.66 -11.68
C ARG A 158 -7.25 -8.83 -10.70
N ARG A 159 -7.69 -8.56 -9.49
CA ARG A 159 -7.80 -9.53 -8.39
C ARG A 159 -9.18 -10.16 -8.25
N TYR A 160 -10.20 -9.61 -8.96
CA TYR A 160 -11.61 -9.94 -8.76
C TYR A 160 -12.33 -10.30 -10.05
N ASP A 161 -11.59 -10.82 -11.02
CA ASP A 161 -12.13 -11.09 -12.38
C ASP A 161 -13.39 -11.99 -12.38
N ASN A 162 -13.51 -12.88 -11.42
CA ASN A 162 -14.63 -13.83 -11.38
C ASN A 162 -15.94 -13.19 -10.91
N GLU A 163 -15.94 -12.41 -9.82
CA GLU A 163 -17.14 -11.76 -9.31
C GLU A 163 -17.62 -10.65 -10.25
N VAL A 164 -16.69 -9.88 -10.79
CA VAL A 164 -16.97 -8.83 -11.78
C VAL A 164 -17.54 -9.42 -13.06
N ALA A 165 -16.92 -10.47 -13.60
CA ALA A 165 -17.41 -11.14 -14.80
C ALA A 165 -18.81 -11.76 -14.59
N ALA A 166 -19.07 -12.32 -13.40
CA ALA A 166 -20.37 -12.88 -13.06
C ALA A 166 -21.48 -11.79 -13.04
N ILE A 167 -21.17 -10.60 -12.49
CA ILE A 167 -22.12 -9.49 -12.47
C ILE A 167 -22.33 -8.92 -13.87
N SER A 168 -21.27 -8.73 -14.66
CA SER A 168 -21.39 -8.27 -16.03
C SER A 168 -22.28 -9.20 -16.85
N ALA A 169 -22.06 -10.51 -16.78
CA ALA A 169 -22.90 -11.50 -17.45
C ALA A 169 -24.36 -11.49 -16.96
N LEU A 170 -24.60 -11.35 -15.65
CA LEU A 170 -25.94 -11.25 -15.07
C LEU A 170 -26.70 -10.03 -15.61
N LEU A 171 -26.04 -8.86 -15.65
CA LEU A 171 -26.67 -7.61 -16.09
C LEU A 171 -26.89 -7.59 -17.60
N GLU A 172 -25.97 -8.13 -18.39
CA GLU A 172 -26.13 -8.30 -19.84
C GLU A 172 -27.34 -9.20 -20.16
N GLN A 173 -27.47 -10.35 -19.50
CA GLN A 173 -28.62 -11.23 -19.66
C GLN A 173 -29.95 -10.58 -19.25
N SER A 174 -29.89 -9.66 -18.28
CA SER A 174 -31.08 -8.96 -17.78
C SER A 174 -31.43 -7.70 -18.56
N ALA A 175 -30.52 -7.21 -19.41
CA ALA A 175 -30.65 -5.94 -20.14
C ALA A 175 -31.95 -5.82 -20.94
N PRO A 176 -32.46 -6.88 -21.66
CA PRO A 176 -33.74 -6.79 -22.40
C PRO A 176 -34.95 -6.56 -21.51
N GLN A 177 -34.86 -6.77 -20.21
CA GLN A 177 -35.95 -6.63 -19.24
C GLN A 177 -35.88 -5.32 -18.45
N LEU A 178 -34.87 -4.50 -18.70
CA LEU A 178 -34.64 -3.20 -18.07
C LEU A 178 -35.10 -2.06 -18.97
N ASN A 179 -35.49 -0.93 -18.38
CA ASN A 179 -35.73 0.28 -19.13
C ASN A 179 -34.40 0.75 -19.79
N ILE A 180 -34.47 1.41 -20.95
CA ILE A 180 -33.31 1.85 -21.71
C ILE A 180 -32.42 2.81 -20.94
N ASP A 181 -33.01 3.58 -20.04
CA ASP A 181 -32.33 4.60 -19.20
C ASP A 181 -31.85 4.03 -17.85
N SER A 182 -32.03 2.72 -17.61
CA SER A 182 -31.64 2.12 -16.32
C SER A 182 -30.14 2.27 -16.08
N PRO A 183 -29.74 2.82 -14.91
CA PRO A 183 -28.32 2.93 -14.56
C PRO A 183 -27.59 1.58 -14.49
N LEU A 184 -28.33 0.45 -14.35
CA LEU A 184 -27.73 -0.90 -14.36
C LEU A 184 -27.00 -1.22 -15.65
N HIS A 185 -27.40 -0.63 -16.78
CA HIS A 185 -26.66 -0.79 -18.05
C HIS A 185 -25.22 -0.27 -17.98
N LYS A 186 -24.92 0.65 -17.09
CA LYS A 186 -23.59 1.23 -16.90
C LYS A 186 -22.73 0.45 -15.89
N ILE A 187 -23.31 -0.40 -15.07
CA ILE A 187 -22.57 -1.12 -14.03
C ILE A 187 -21.45 -1.99 -14.60
N PRO A 188 -21.63 -2.81 -15.66
CA PRO A 188 -20.52 -3.55 -16.25
C PRO A 188 -19.35 -2.64 -16.65
N TYR A 189 -19.65 -1.50 -17.27
CA TYR A 189 -18.67 -0.50 -17.65
C TYR A 189 -17.94 0.09 -16.42
N TYR A 190 -18.67 0.37 -15.32
CA TYR A 190 -18.08 0.85 -14.06
C TYR A 190 -17.22 -0.21 -13.38
N LEU A 191 -17.57 -1.47 -13.51
CA LEU A 191 -16.79 -2.59 -12.97
C LEU A 191 -15.54 -2.88 -13.82
N GLU A 192 -15.63 -2.76 -15.14
CA GLU A 192 -14.51 -2.98 -16.09
C GLU A 192 -13.58 -1.79 -16.16
N ASN A 193 -14.11 -0.57 -16.14
CA ASN A 193 -13.36 0.68 -16.18
C ASN A 193 -12.97 1.13 -14.79
N ARG A 194 -12.29 0.39 -14.11
CA ARG A 194 -11.40 0.53 -12.95
C ARG A 194 -11.28 1.92 -12.25
N LEU A 195 -11.90 2.98 -12.77
CA LEU A 195 -12.00 4.30 -12.16
C LEU A 195 -13.17 4.42 -11.19
N THR A 196 -14.13 3.53 -11.30
CA THR A 196 -15.48 3.74 -10.81
C THR A 196 -16.04 2.54 -10.04
N LEU A 197 -15.19 1.67 -9.49
CA LEU A 197 -15.68 0.57 -8.65
C LEU A 197 -16.49 1.10 -7.46
N GLY A 198 -16.04 2.21 -6.85
CA GLY A 198 -16.79 2.92 -5.80
C GLY A 198 -18.12 3.47 -6.31
N ASP A 199 -18.13 4.03 -7.53
CA ASP A 199 -19.34 4.56 -8.16
C ASP A 199 -20.32 3.43 -8.50
N ALA A 200 -19.80 2.26 -8.94
CA ALA A 200 -20.64 1.08 -9.16
C ALA A 200 -21.40 0.71 -7.88
N PHE A 201 -20.71 0.65 -6.73
CA PHE A 201 -21.37 0.37 -5.45
C PHE A 201 -22.37 1.45 -5.05
N GLN A 202 -22.03 2.72 -5.25
CA GLN A 202 -22.93 3.83 -4.96
C GLN A 202 -24.23 3.76 -5.81
N VAL A 203 -24.10 3.49 -7.11
CA VAL A 203 -25.25 3.31 -8.00
C VAL A 203 -26.08 2.10 -7.58
N LEU A 204 -25.45 0.98 -7.26
CA LEU A 204 -26.15 -0.22 -6.79
C LEU A 204 -26.89 0.03 -5.46
N ASP A 205 -26.27 0.72 -4.50
CA ASP A 205 -26.90 1.09 -3.22
C ASP A 205 -28.14 1.99 -3.44
N VAL A 206 -28.04 2.99 -4.33
CA VAL A 206 -29.16 3.87 -4.69
C VAL A 206 -30.28 3.07 -5.36
N LEU A 207 -29.97 2.20 -6.31
CA LEU A 207 -30.96 1.39 -6.99
C LEU A 207 -31.61 0.35 -6.10
N GLN A 208 -30.88 -0.22 -5.14
CA GLN A 208 -31.45 -1.10 -4.13
C GLN A 208 -32.51 -0.38 -3.27
N ALA A 209 -32.30 0.91 -2.96
CA ALA A 209 -33.20 1.72 -2.14
C ALA A 209 -34.36 2.32 -2.94
N GLN A 210 -34.12 2.81 -4.15
CA GLN A 210 -35.02 3.71 -4.89
C GLN A 210 -35.38 3.24 -6.31
N GLY A 211 -34.77 2.14 -6.79
CA GLY A 211 -35.01 1.62 -8.14
C GLY A 211 -36.45 1.01 -8.33
N THR A 212 -36.78 0.71 -9.57
CA THR A 212 -37.93 -0.12 -9.90
C THR A 212 -37.80 -1.50 -9.22
N PRO A 213 -38.89 -2.27 -9.05
CA PRO A 213 -38.80 -3.59 -8.42
C PRO A 213 -37.69 -4.47 -9.05
N ARG A 214 -37.59 -4.49 -10.36
CA ARG A 214 -36.55 -5.26 -11.08
C ARG A 214 -35.15 -4.76 -10.84
N GLU A 215 -34.95 -3.45 -10.84
CA GLU A 215 -33.64 -2.84 -10.52
C GLU A 215 -33.23 -3.12 -9.09
N ARG A 216 -34.15 -3.05 -8.14
CA ARG A 216 -33.88 -3.38 -6.74
C ARG A 216 -33.39 -4.82 -6.56
N ASP A 217 -34.07 -5.77 -7.22
CA ASP A 217 -33.70 -7.19 -7.14
C ASP A 217 -32.29 -7.43 -7.73
N LEU A 218 -31.99 -6.86 -8.90
CA LEU A 218 -30.69 -7.01 -9.56
C LEU A 218 -29.59 -6.29 -8.78
N ALA A 219 -29.86 -5.11 -8.25
CA ALA A 219 -28.90 -4.37 -7.43
C ALA A 219 -28.58 -5.14 -6.13
N ALA A 220 -29.60 -5.67 -5.45
CA ALA A 220 -29.40 -6.49 -4.24
C ALA A 220 -28.55 -7.74 -4.53
N LEU A 221 -28.86 -8.46 -5.61
CA LEU A 221 -28.09 -9.64 -6.02
C LEU A 221 -26.65 -9.28 -6.42
N SER A 222 -26.46 -8.15 -7.12
CA SER A 222 -25.12 -7.66 -7.50
C SER A 222 -24.30 -7.30 -6.26
N LEU A 223 -24.88 -6.60 -5.29
CA LEU A 223 -24.24 -6.24 -4.03
C LEU A 223 -23.85 -7.46 -3.19
N ASP A 224 -24.70 -8.49 -3.19
CA ASP A 224 -24.41 -9.75 -2.51
C ASP A 224 -23.19 -10.45 -3.14
N ILE A 225 -23.19 -10.64 -4.46
CA ILE A 225 -22.06 -11.26 -5.20
C ILE A 225 -20.78 -10.43 -5.05
N LEU A 226 -20.87 -9.10 -5.12
CA LEU A 226 -19.72 -8.19 -4.98
C LEU A 226 -19.36 -7.90 -3.51
N SER A 227 -19.99 -8.54 -2.54
CA SER A 227 -19.78 -8.23 -1.11
C SER A 227 -18.34 -8.42 -0.67
N SER A 228 -17.67 -9.45 -1.15
CA SER A 228 -16.26 -9.72 -0.87
C SER A 228 -15.36 -8.64 -1.48
N VAL A 229 -15.63 -8.24 -2.73
CA VAL A 229 -14.93 -7.18 -3.45
C VAL A 229 -15.06 -5.86 -2.69
N ARG A 230 -16.24 -5.55 -2.19
CA ARG A 230 -16.51 -4.35 -1.37
C ARG A 230 -15.71 -4.36 -0.07
N LYS A 231 -15.67 -5.49 0.63
CA LYS A 231 -14.87 -5.64 1.86
C LYS A 231 -13.37 -5.43 1.62
N GLU A 232 -12.85 -5.99 0.54
CA GLU A 232 -11.44 -5.84 0.19
C GLU A 232 -11.10 -4.41 -0.24
N LEU A 233 -11.98 -3.74 -0.98
CA LEU A 233 -11.84 -2.33 -1.31
C LEU A 233 -11.83 -1.45 -0.04
N ASN A 234 -12.75 -1.71 0.89
CA ASN A 234 -12.82 -0.98 2.16
C ASN A 234 -11.54 -1.18 2.99
N LEU A 235 -11.10 -2.43 3.16
CA LEU A 235 -9.85 -2.73 3.87
C LEU A 235 -8.66 -1.97 3.26
N TYR A 236 -8.52 -2.00 1.93
CA TYR A 236 -7.44 -1.29 1.25
C TYR A 236 -7.48 0.22 1.51
N GLN A 237 -8.68 0.82 1.48
CA GLN A 237 -8.87 2.25 1.79
C GLN A 237 -8.56 2.55 3.25
N ASP A 238 -8.91 1.65 4.16
CA ASP A 238 -8.63 1.79 5.59
C ASP A 238 -7.12 1.73 5.86
N LEU A 239 -6.41 0.75 5.30
CA LEU A 239 -4.95 0.65 5.39
C LEU A 239 -4.26 1.90 4.85
N GLN A 240 -4.77 2.46 3.75
CA GLN A 240 -4.23 3.70 3.22
C GLN A 240 -4.48 4.88 4.17
N ARG A 241 -5.66 4.98 4.78
CA ARG A 241 -5.97 6.03 5.78
C ARG A 241 -5.05 5.91 7.00
N VAL A 242 -4.75 4.68 7.45
CA VAL A 242 -3.76 4.47 8.53
C VAL A 242 -2.40 5.00 8.10
N TYR A 243 -1.92 4.63 6.92
CA TYR A 243 -0.65 5.12 6.39
C TYR A 243 -0.62 6.65 6.32
N GLU A 244 -1.63 7.26 5.72
CA GLU A 244 -1.73 8.72 5.58
C GLU A 244 -1.76 9.43 6.93
N THR A 245 -2.48 8.87 7.92
CA THR A 245 -2.55 9.40 9.29
C THR A 245 -1.17 9.48 9.93
N VAL A 246 -0.36 8.41 9.82
CA VAL A 246 0.99 8.38 10.38
C VAL A 246 1.95 9.26 9.56
N ALA A 247 1.90 9.15 8.23
CA ALA A 247 2.80 9.87 7.34
C ALA A 247 2.59 11.39 7.35
N SER A 248 1.36 11.86 7.59
CA SER A 248 1.00 13.28 7.66
C SER A 248 1.01 13.88 9.08
N ALA A 249 1.28 13.09 10.12
CA ALA A 249 1.38 13.61 11.48
C ALA A 249 2.42 14.75 11.54
N SER A 250 2.20 15.76 12.38
CA SER A 250 3.13 16.87 12.52
C SER A 250 4.55 16.39 12.85
N SER A 251 5.57 17.06 12.31
CA SER A 251 6.98 16.81 12.68
C SER A 251 7.28 17.07 14.15
N GLU A 252 6.44 17.87 14.80
CA GLU A 252 6.53 18.20 16.23
C GLU A 252 5.84 17.14 17.12
N SER A 253 5.06 16.24 16.53
CA SER A 253 4.35 15.21 17.28
C SER A 253 5.32 14.21 17.87
N GLN A 254 5.16 13.94 19.16
CA GLN A 254 5.96 12.91 19.85
C GLN A 254 5.63 11.52 19.27
N PRO A 255 6.64 10.65 19.05
CA PRO A 255 6.43 9.31 18.52
C PRO A 255 5.38 8.49 19.28
N ASP A 256 5.27 8.65 20.59
CA ASP A 256 4.28 7.98 21.43
C ASP A 256 2.85 8.30 20.98
N LYS A 257 2.56 9.58 20.72
CA LYS A 257 1.24 10.01 20.24
C LYS A 257 0.93 9.49 18.85
N ILE A 258 1.94 9.42 18.01
CA ILE A 258 1.77 8.83 16.65
C ILE A 258 1.48 7.34 16.76
N ARG A 259 2.15 6.60 17.67
CA ARG A 259 1.87 5.17 17.92
C ARG A 259 0.47 4.94 18.49
N GLU A 260 0.05 5.75 19.46
CA GLU A 260 -1.31 5.68 20.01
C GLU A 260 -2.36 5.86 18.91
N LEU A 261 -2.21 6.91 18.09
CA LEU A 261 -3.10 7.17 16.96
C LEU A 261 -3.10 6.04 15.94
N CYS A 262 -1.92 5.48 15.65
CA CYS A 262 -1.78 4.31 14.79
C CYS A 262 -2.54 3.10 15.35
N CYS A 263 -2.41 2.80 16.66
CA CYS A 263 -3.12 1.70 17.29
C CYS A 263 -4.65 1.92 17.27
N LEU A 264 -5.12 3.13 17.54
CA LEU A 264 -6.54 3.47 17.44
C LEU A 264 -7.09 3.19 16.05
N ARG A 265 -6.40 3.65 15.00
CA ARG A 265 -6.83 3.39 13.61
C ARG A 265 -6.83 1.92 13.26
N PHE A 266 -5.85 1.15 13.75
CA PHE A 266 -5.85 -0.30 13.54
C PHE A 266 -6.94 -1.02 14.34
N CYS A 267 -7.36 -0.54 15.50
CA CYS A 267 -8.56 -1.05 16.16
C CYS A 267 -9.77 -0.94 15.23
N ASP A 268 -10.00 0.25 14.62
CA ASP A 268 -11.09 0.46 13.67
C ASP A 268 -11.02 -0.50 12.47
N VAL A 269 -9.81 -0.71 11.92
CA VAL A 269 -9.58 -1.65 10.80
C VAL A 269 -9.93 -3.08 11.19
N PHE A 270 -9.40 -3.57 12.31
CA PHE A 270 -9.54 -4.98 12.70
C PHE A 270 -10.91 -5.31 13.29
N GLU A 271 -11.69 -4.34 13.76
CA GLU A 271 -13.09 -4.56 14.13
C GLU A 271 -13.95 -5.06 12.97
N ASN A 272 -13.59 -4.67 11.75
CA ASN A 272 -14.27 -5.10 10.53
C ASN A 272 -13.72 -6.42 9.94
N ILE A 273 -12.71 -7.02 10.57
CA ILE A 273 -12.08 -8.27 10.15
C ILE A 273 -12.50 -9.40 11.09
N SER A 274 -12.83 -10.56 10.51
CA SER A 274 -13.13 -11.74 11.32
C SER A 274 -11.89 -12.23 12.06
N HIS A 275 -11.91 -12.14 13.39
CA HIS A 275 -10.76 -12.52 14.21
C HIS A 275 -11.18 -13.26 15.48
N LEU A 276 -10.25 -14.02 16.05
CA LEU A 276 -10.40 -14.67 17.34
C LEU A 276 -9.13 -14.45 18.18
N ILE A 277 -9.33 -14.04 19.43
CA ILE A 277 -8.28 -13.92 20.43
C ILE A 277 -8.60 -14.87 21.58
N LYS A 278 -7.61 -15.61 22.05
CA LYS A 278 -7.71 -16.47 23.24
C LYS A 278 -6.53 -16.25 24.17
N GLY A 279 -6.72 -16.57 25.45
CA GLY A 279 -5.66 -16.50 26.45
C GLY A 279 -5.44 -15.09 27.01
N GLU A 280 -6.42 -14.18 26.89
CA GLU A 280 -6.29 -12.81 27.41
C GLU A 280 -6.10 -12.79 28.92
N GLU A 281 -6.52 -13.85 29.62
CA GLU A 281 -6.29 -14.09 31.06
C GLU A 281 -4.80 -14.25 31.42
N TYR A 282 -3.95 -14.64 30.45
CA TYR A 282 -2.50 -14.75 30.63
C TYR A 282 -1.75 -13.41 30.52
N LEU A 283 -2.42 -12.36 30.07
CA LEU A 283 -1.79 -11.05 30.01
C LEU A 283 -1.52 -10.51 31.41
N PRO A 284 -0.29 -10.10 31.73
CA PRO A 284 0.04 -9.51 33.03
C PRO A 284 -0.85 -8.32 33.35
N ASP A 285 -1.13 -8.09 34.66
CA ASP A 285 -1.93 -6.93 35.11
C ASP A 285 -1.25 -5.59 34.79
N LYS A 286 0.08 -5.57 34.82
CA LYS A 286 0.88 -4.35 34.54
C LYS A 286 1.72 -4.51 33.31
N PRO A 287 1.84 -3.45 32.50
CA PRO A 287 2.74 -3.44 31.35
C PRO A 287 4.22 -3.42 31.81
N GLY A 288 5.13 -3.57 30.84
CA GLY A 288 6.58 -3.64 31.09
C GLY A 288 7.13 -5.05 30.86
N PHE A 289 6.56 -5.82 29.95
CA PHE A 289 6.96 -7.17 29.60
C PHE A 289 7.37 -7.26 28.12
N ILE A 290 7.97 -8.39 27.76
CA ILE A 290 8.39 -8.70 26.38
C ILE A 290 7.37 -9.65 25.77
N VAL A 291 6.77 -9.25 24.66
CA VAL A 291 5.98 -10.15 23.80
C VAL A 291 6.91 -10.82 22.81
N VAL A 292 6.87 -12.14 22.76
CA VAL A 292 7.51 -12.96 21.74
C VAL A 292 6.43 -13.54 20.85
N MET A 293 6.47 -13.22 19.56
CA MET A 293 5.46 -13.68 18.59
C MET A 293 6.11 -14.13 17.29
N ASN A 294 5.41 -14.99 16.56
CA ASN A 294 5.78 -15.31 15.18
C ASN A 294 5.46 -14.14 14.24
N HIS A 295 6.11 -14.13 13.05
CA HIS A 295 5.99 -13.06 12.09
C HIS A 295 5.54 -13.57 10.72
N LEU A 296 4.40 -13.09 10.26
CA LEU A 296 3.77 -13.52 9.02
C LEU A 296 3.94 -12.49 7.92
N VAL A 297 4.16 -12.96 6.69
CA VAL A 297 4.10 -12.10 5.50
C VAL A 297 2.68 -11.55 5.33
N ASN A 298 2.55 -10.40 4.72
CA ASN A 298 1.24 -9.92 4.31
C ASN A 298 0.80 -10.58 3.00
N HIS A 299 -0.51 -10.76 2.85
CA HIS A 299 -1.05 -11.08 1.54
C HIS A 299 -0.72 -9.95 0.54
N PRO A 300 -0.30 -10.28 -0.71
CA PRO A 300 0.05 -9.26 -1.72
C PRO A 300 -1.03 -8.21 -1.94
N ASP A 301 -2.30 -8.58 -1.76
CA ASP A 301 -3.46 -7.70 -1.90
C ASP A 301 -3.49 -6.55 -0.89
N ASN A 302 -2.78 -6.66 0.21
CA ASN A 302 -2.67 -5.63 1.24
C ASN A 302 -1.49 -4.67 0.99
N THR A 303 -0.82 -4.79 -0.17
CA THR A 303 0.29 -3.90 -0.54
C THR A 303 -0.24 -2.54 -1.00
N LEU A 304 0.23 -1.49 -0.35
CA LEU A 304 -0.05 -0.10 -0.68
C LEU A 304 0.83 0.39 -1.86
N PRO A 305 0.58 1.59 -2.43
CA PRO A 305 1.43 2.15 -3.46
C PRO A 305 2.91 2.19 -3.05
N ASN A 306 3.81 2.11 -4.05
CA ASN A 306 5.26 2.02 -3.86
C ASN A 306 5.71 0.75 -3.10
N THR A 307 5.00 -0.36 -3.31
CA THR A 307 5.29 -1.66 -2.69
C THR A 307 5.29 -1.67 -1.17
N PHE A 308 4.77 -0.62 -0.55
CA PHE A 308 4.76 -0.49 0.90
C PHE A 308 3.75 -1.44 1.55
N GLN A 309 4.18 -2.13 2.59
CA GLN A 309 3.35 -3.04 3.38
C GLN A 309 3.31 -2.65 4.85
N LEU A 310 2.10 -2.62 5.40
CA LEU A 310 1.87 -2.53 6.84
C LEU A 310 1.89 -3.96 7.38
N THR A 311 2.74 -4.27 8.34
CA THR A 311 2.83 -5.61 8.99
C THR A 311 1.59 -5.88 9.84
N LEU A 312 0.57 -6.51 9.25
CA LEU A 312 -0.76 -6.62 9.85
C LEU A 312 -0.78 -7.46 11.12
N ASP A 313 0.00 -8.54 11.18
CA ASP A 313 0.14 -9.41 12.35
C ASP A 313 0.62 -8.65 13.60
N THR A 314 1.69 -7.91 13.47
CA THR A 314 2.28 -7.15 14.58
C THR A 314 1.44 -5.91 14.94
N HIS A 315 0.75 -5.30 13.96
CA HIS A 315 -0.21 -4.22 14.27
C HIS A 315 -1.46 -4.77 14.96
N PHE A 316 -1.91 -5.98 14.61
CA PHE A 316 -3.01 -6.64 15.30
C PHE A 316 -2.69 -6.87 16.77
N VAL A 317 -1.55 -7.48 17.08
CA VAL A 317 -1.11 -7.69 18.46
C VAL A 317 -0.95 -6.35 19.19
N SER A 318 -0.35 -5.36 18.54
CA SER A 318 -0.15 -4.03 19.15
C SER A 318 -1.46 -3.31 19.47
N ALA A 319 -2.44 -3.33 18.55
CA ALA A 319 -3.69 -2.59 18.66
C ALA A 319 -4.76 -3.38 19.44
N MET A 320 -5.05 -4.61 18.98
CA MET A 320 -6.22 -5.37 19.46
C MET A 320 -5.97 -6.07 20.80
N ILE A 321 -4.72 -6.35 21.12
CA ILE A 321 -4.36 -7.03 22.36
C ILE A 321 -3.76 -6.04 23.36
N LEU A 322 -2.62 -5.43 23.03
CA LEU A 322 -1.86 -4.65 24.00
C LEU A 322 -2.47 -3.27 24.25
N TYR A 323 -2.75 -2.51 23.19
CA TYR A 323 -3.30 -1.16 23.33
C TYR A 323 -4.71 -1.19 23.94
N ARG A 324 -5.56 -2.12 23.56
CA ARG A 324 -6.91 -2.27 24.17
C ARG A 324 -6.85 -2.58 25.67
N LYS A 325 -5.90 -3.40 26.10
CA LYS A 325 -5.78 -3.76 27.53
C LYS A 325 -5.15 -2.65 28.35
N TYR A 326 -4.08 -2.03 27.85
CA TYR A 326 -3.25 -1.14 28.67
C TYR A 326 -3.41 0.35 28.37
N GLY A 327 -4.09 0.72 27.26
CA GLY A 327 -4.22 2.10 26.80
C GLY A 327 -2.91 2.73 26.32
N ASP A 328 -1.87 1.90 26.15
CA ASP A 328 -0.52 2.33 25.80
C ASP A 328 0.01 1.51 24.61
N ALA A 329 0.53 2.22 23.58
CA ALA A 329 1.03 1.59 22.38
C ALA A 329 2.41 0.96 22.60
N PRO A 330 2.61 -0.33 22.30
CA PRO A 330 3.87 -1.01 22.57
C PRO A 330 4.99 -0.52 21.65
N ILE A 331 6.23 -0.76 22.08
CA ILE A 331 7.43 -0.54 21.28
C ILE A 331 7.72 -1.82 20.48
N ARG A 332 8.02 -1.68 19.20
CA ARG A 332 8.39 -2.79 18.34
C ARG A 332 9.86 -2.74 17.98
N ILE A 333 10.41 -3.91 17.69
CA ILE A 333 11.76 -4.04 17.18
C ILE A 333 11.65 -4.18 15.67
N ILE A 334 12.26 -3.26 14.93
CA ILE A 334 12.18 -3.23 13.46
C ILE A 334 13.57 -3.05 12.85
N ARG A 335 13.70 -3.35 11.56
CA ARG A 335 14.90 -2.98 10.80
C ARG A 335 14.86 -1.49 10.43
N LYS A 336 16.02 -0.88 10.22
CA LYS A 336 16.11 0.48 9.67
C LYS A 336 15.64 0.48 8.21
N SER A 337 15.01 1.57 7.79
CA SER A 337 14.59 1.78 6.40
C SER A 337 15.79 1.95 5.48
N ASN A 338 15.71 1.38 4.27
CA ASN A 338 16.69 1.65 3.22
C ASN A 338 16.43 3.02 2.56
N ARG A 339 17.42 3.58 1.86
CA ARG A 339 17.30 4.90 1.19
C ARG A 339 16.14 4.98 0.19
N ASN A 340 15.84 3.88 -0.48
CA ASN A 340 14.81 3.82 -1.51
C ASN A 340 13.43 3.44 -0.97
N GLU A 341 13.31 3.12 0.31
CA GLU A 341 12.06 2.72 0.95
C GLU A 341 11.30 3.92 1.53
N TYR A 342 10.92 4.85 0.67
CA TYR A 342 10.26 6.09 1.07
C TYR A 342 8.99 5.86 1.92
N GLY A 343 8.17 4.88 1.57
CA GLY A 343 6.97 4.53 2.34
C GLY A 343 7.31 4.07 3.76
N HIS A 344 8.38 3.26 3.89
CA HIS A 344 8.86 2.77 5.17
C HIS A 344 9.39 3.91 6.05
N GLN A 345 10.18 4.84 5.48
CA GLN A 345 10.70 6.03 6.17
C GLN A 345 9.55 6.95 6.65
N LYS A 346 8.55 7.15 5.83
CA LYS A 346 7.41 8.02 6.16
C LYS A 346 6.46 7.41 7.20
N TYR A 347 6.53 6.12 7.41
CA TYR A 347 5.65 5.41 8.34
C TYR A 347 6.42 4.91 9.56
N TYR A 348 7.28 3.90 9.39
CA TYR A 348 7.92 3.23 10.53
C TYR A 348 8.92 4.10 11.28
N ASP A 349 9.67 4.97 10.59
CA ASP A 349 10.63 5.85 11.25
C ASP A 349 9.95 6.92 12.13
N ARG A 350 8.67 7.18 11.89
CA ARG A 350 7.89 8.14 12.69
C ARG A 350 7.31 7.55 13.97
N LEU A 351 7.23 6.23 14.03
CA LEU A 351 6.66 5.52 15.18
C LEU A 351 7.64 5.38 16.34
N GLY A 352 8.91 5.78 16.19
CA GLY A 352 9.90 5.76 17.26
C GLY A 352 10.14 4.36 17.85
N TYR A 353 10.18 3.36 16.96
CA TYR A 353 10.51 1.98 17.30
C TYR A 353 12.01 1.80 17.50
N ILE A 354 12.43 0.69 18.09
CA ILE A 354 13.83 0.36 18.27
C ILE A 354 14.35 -0.32 17.00
N TYR A 355 15.43 0.23 16.44
CA TYR A 355 16.05 -0.32 15.23
C TYR A 355 17.06 -1.40 15.54
N VAL A 356 17.02 -2.47 14.74
CA VAL A 356 18.08 -3.47 14.67
C VAL A 356 18.68 -3.48 13.28
N SER A 357 19.99 -3.74 13.19
CA SER A 357 20.67 -3.89 11.90
C SER A 357 20.34 -5.26 11.32
N SER A 358 19.77 -5.29 10.11
CA SER A 358 19.79 -6.50 9.29
C SER A 358 21.19 -6.61 8.68
N GLY A 359 21.82 -7.79 8.67
CA GLY A 359 23.18 -8.00 8.21
C GLY A 359 23.50 -7.67 6.74
N HIS A 360 22.60 -7.02 6.03
CA HIS A 360 22.77 -6.41 4.71
C HIS A 360 22.60 -4.89 4.85
N VAL A 361 23.58 -4.23 5.43
CA VAL A 361 23.65 -2.76 5.43
C VAL A 361 24.40 -2.34 4.16
N ASP A 362 23.71 -1.60 3.31
CA ASP A 362 24.32 -0.84 2.23
C ASP A 362 25.29 0.17 2.87
N GLU A 363 26.58 0.05 2.61
CA GLU A 363 27.70 0.84 3.20
C GLU A 363 27.66 2.34 2.87
N SER A 364 26.54 2.84 2.35
CA SER A 364 26.40 4.16 1.78
C SER A 364 25.92 5.27 2.72
N PHE A 365 25.73 5.00 4.03
CA PHE A 365 25.44 6.04 5.01
C PHE A 365 26.71 6.45 5.74
N GLY A 366 27.18 7.69 5.52
CA GLY A 366 28.32 8.30 6.20
C GLY A 366 28.11 8.60 7.69
N GLU A 367 27.35 7.76 8.41
CA GLU A 367 27.34 7.75 9.86
C GLU A 367 28.47 6.83 10.35
N PRO A 368 29.17 7.17 11.43
CA PRO A 368 30.26 6.36 11.94
C PRO A 368 29.79 4.94 12.20
N GLU A 369 30.54 3.97 11.68
CA GLU A 369 30.28 2.55 11.82
C GLU A 369 30.32 2.16 13.29
N ILE A 370 29.16 2.09 13.93
CA ILE A 370 29.06 1.54 15.30
C ILE A 370 29.28 0.03 15.16
N ILE A 371 30.45 -0.46 15.60
CA ILE A 371 30.88 -1.85 15.49
C ILE A 371 29.93 -2.77 16.29
N GLY A 372 29.74 -4.01 15.87
CA GLY A 372 28.70 -4.96 16.31
C GLY A 372 28.39 -5.08 17.81
N GLU A 373 29.38 -4.90 18.71
CA GLU A 373 29.16 -4.92 20.17
C GLU A 373 28.47 -3.65 20.70
N ASP A 374 28.84 -2.48 20.19
CA ASP A 374 28.23 -1.21 20.60
C ASP A 374 26.78 -1.09 20.14
N ARG A 375 26.45 -1.63 18.96
CA ARG A 375 25.06 -1.70 18.45
C ARG A 375 24.19 -2.61 19.33
N ARG A 376 24.73 -3.75 19.75
CA ARG A 376 24.03 -4.67 20.66
C ARG A 376 23.77 -4.00 21.99
N LYS A 377 24.75 -3.31 22.56
CA LYS A 377 24.65 -2.57 23.83
C LYS A 377 23.59 -1.46 23.72
N PHE A 378 23.64 -0.66 22.64
CA PHE A 378 22.64 0.39 22.41
C PHE A 378 21.20 -0.16 22.34
N PHE A 379 21.00 -1.27 21.62
CA PHE A 379 19.70 -1.95 21.56
C PHE A 379 19.21 -2.39 22.94
N LEU A 380 20.06 -3.07 23.70
CA LEU A 380 19.73 -3.58 25.02
C LEU A 380 19.41 -2.44 26.01
N GLU A 381 20.15 -1.34 25.96
CA GLU A 381 19.92 -0.17 26.81
C GLU A 381 18.62 0.57 26.44
N ALA A 382 18.36 0.79 25.16
CA ALA A 382 17.13 1.41 24.70
C ALA A 382 15.91 0.57 25.13
N ALA A 383 15.95 -0.74 24.87
CA ALA A 383 14.87 -1.64 25.24
C ALA A 383 14.67 -1.73 26.77
N ARG A 384 15.76 -1.80 27.55
CA ARG A 384 15.69 -1.75 29.02
C ARG A 384 15.01 -0.48 29.51
N ASN A 385 15.33 0.68 28.94
CA ASN A 385 14.75 1.95 29.34
C ASN A 385 13.22 1.98 29.10
N TYR A 386 12.77 1.46 27.96
CA TYR A 386 11.33 1.34 27.68
C TYR A 386 10.64 0.37 28.65
N LEU A 387 11.22 -0.81 28.93
CA LEU A 387 10.66 -1.78 29.89
C LEU A 387 10.56 -1.18 31.30
N ARG A 388 11.59 -0.46 31.75
CA ARG A 388 11.59 0.24 33.05
C ARG A 388 10.58 1.38 33.13
N ALA A 389 10.29 2.01 32.00
CA ALA A 389 9.23 3.01 31.87
C ALA A 389 7.82 2.37 31.77
N GLY A 390 7.71 1.06 31.91
CA GLY A 390 6.44 0.34 31.89
C GLY A 390 5.91 0.13 30.44
N LYS A 391 6.74 0.26 29.42
CA LYS A 391 6.32 0.01 28.02
C LYS A 391 6.50 -1.46 27.68
N ASN A 392 5.52 -2.05 26.99
CA ASN A 392 5.64 -3.39 26.44
C ASN A 392 6.52 -3.37 25.19
N ILE A 393 7.33 -4.41 25.00
CA ILE A 393 8.15 -4.58 23.79
C ILE A 393 7.66 -5.79 23.00
N VAL A 394 7.41 -5.62 21.70
CA VAL A 394 7.03 -6.71 20.80
C VAL A 394 8.22 -7.10 19.95
N ILE A 395 8.59 -8.37 19.98
CA ILE A 395 9.72 -8.93 19.26
C ILE A 395 9.27 -10.16 18.48
N CYS A 396 9.63 -10.19 17.19
CA CYS A 396 9.51 -11.38 16.33
C CYS A 396 10.90 -12.04 16.25
N PRO A 397 11.20 -13.09 17.02
CA PRO A 397 12.55 -13.64 17.10
C PRO A 397 12.98 -14.36 15.81
N GLU A 398 12.08 -14.64 14.90
CA GLU A 398 12.37 -15.16 13.56
C GLU A 398 13.28 -14.20 12.77
N GLY A 399 13.10 -12.89 12.93
CA GLY A 399 13.85 -11.87 12.22
C GLY A 399 13.57 -11.81 10.71
N THR A 400 12.56 -12.53 10.26
CA THR A 400 11.98 -12.53 8.92
C THR A 400 10.51 -12.90 9.02
N SER A 401 9.72 -12.57 7.99
CA SER A 401 8.32 -12.97 7.89
C SER A 401 8.16 -14.15 6.93
N VAL A 402 7.25 -15.07 7.25
CA VAL A 402 6.96 -16.28 6.46
C VAL A 402 5.46 -16.52 6.37
N ALA A 403 5.03 -17.45 5.51
CA ALA A 403 3.63 -17.87 5.48
C ALA A 403 3.27 -18.65 6.75
N THR A 404 1.99 -18.63 7.14
CA THR A 404 1.48 -19.29 8.35
C THR A 404 1.90 -20.76 8.45
N GLU A 405 1.90 -21.50 7.33
CA GLU A 405 2.25 -22.91 7.28
C GLU A 405 3.73 -23.19 7.54
N ASN A 406 4.59 -22.19 7.31
CA ASN A 406 6.05 -22.28 7.47
C ASN A 406 6.54 -21.64 8.78
N SER A 407 5.63 -21.05 9.56
CA SER A 407 5.95 -20.35 10.82
C SER A 407 5.84 -21.31 12.03
N PRO A 408 6.70 -21.14 13.02
CA PRO A 408 7.86 -20.26 13.04
C PRO A 408 9.07 -20.89 12.33
N VAL A 409 9.92 -20.06 11.72
CA VAL A 409 11.28 -20.45 11.37
C VAL A 409 12.19 -20.34 12.60
N SER A 410 13.47 -20.68 12.45
CA SER A 410 14.41 -20.69 13.58
C SER A 410 14.45 -19.35 14.32
N PHE A 411 14.22 -19.38 15.61
CA PHE A 411 14.30 -18.21 16.49
C PHE A 411 15.75 -17.75 16.71
N LYS A 412 15.93 -16.45 16.76
CA LYS A 412 17.17 -15.79 17.21
C LYS A 412 17.07 -15.51 18.72
N SER A 413 18.20 -15.57 19.41
CA SER A 413 18.26 -15.41 20.87
C SER A 413 18.05 -13.97 21.40
N GLY A 414 17.87 -12.97 20.51
CA GLY A 414 17.84 -11.55 20.87
C GLY A 414 16.79 -11.18 21.92
N ALA A 415 15.56 -11.70 21.82
CA ALA A 415 14.50 -11.45 22.80
C ALA A 415 14.85 -12.00 24.18
N PHE A 416 15.41 -13.19 24.22
CA PHE A 416 15.79 -13.89 25.46
C PHE A 416 17.04 -13.26 26.10
N ARG A 417 18.00 -12.80 25.30
CA ARG A 417 19.14 -12.01 25.79
C ARG A 417 18.69 -10.69 26.41
N LEU A 418 17.69 -10.04 25.82
CA LEU A 418 17.10 -8.84 26.40
C LEU A 418 16.48 -9.14 27.79
N ALA A 419 15.71 -10.21 27.90
CA ALA A 419 15.12 -10.63 29.17
C ALA A 419 16.21 -10.96 30.21
N ALA A 420 17.27 -11.64 29.82
CA ALA A 420 18.42 -11.93 30.69
C ALA A 420 19.20 -10.67 31.14
N TYR A 421 19.21 -9.62 30.34
CA TYR A 421 19.93 -8.38 30.58
C TYR A 421 19.19 -7.43 31.53
N VAL A 422 17.86 -7.38 31.48
CA VAL A 422 17.04 -6.40 32.19
C VAL A 422 16.84 -6.82 33.65
N ARG A 423 16.91 -5.84 34.56
CA ARG A 423 16.61 -6.06 36.00
C ARG A 423 15.64 -4.97 36.49
N PRO A 424 14.55 -5.32 37.21
CA PRO A 424 14.12 -6.69 37.47
C PRO A 424 13.83 -7.44 36.20
N GLU A 425 13.95 -8.77 36.20
CA GLU A 425 13.73 -9.61 35.01
C GLU A 425 12.28 -9.49 34.55
N PRO A 426 12.06 -9.11 33.26
CA PRO A 426 10.72 -8.98 32.69
C PRO A 426 10.08 -10.33 32.42
N LEU A 427 8.75 -10.38 32.44
CA LEU A 427 8.01 -11.50 31.93
C LEU A 427 8.16 -11.57 30.39
N ILE A 428 8.17 -12.78 29.85
CA ILE A 428 8.06 -13.09 28.43
C ILE A 428 6.65 -13.62 28.22
N VAL A 429 5.88 -12.97 27.35
CA VAL A 429 4.51 -13.34 26.99
C VAL A 429 4.51 -13.90 25.57
N PRO A 430 4.31 -15.21 25.37
CA PRO A 430 4.22 -15.80 24.05
C PRO A 430 2.86 -15.47 23.40
N ILE A 431 2.87 -15.04 22.13
CA ILE A 431 1.66 -14.84 21.35
C ILE A 431 1.85 -15.47 19.98
N ALA A 432 1.05 -16.50 19.64
CA ALA A 432 1.06 -17.10 18.33
C ALA A 432 -0.09 -16.54 17.49
N VAL A 433 0.21 -16.18 16.24
CA VAL A 433 -0.77 -15.64 15.28
C VAL A 433 -0.85 -16.50 14.02
N ALA A 434 -2.03 -16.49 13.36
CA ALA A 434 -2.24 -17.24 12.13
C ALA A 434 -3.10 -16.49 11.10
N ASN A 435 -2.89 -16.80 9.81
CA ASN A 435 -3.66 -16.36 8.65
C ASN A 435 -3.54 -14.89 8.27
N PHE A 436 -2.57 -14.12 8.80
CA PHE A 436 -2.32 -12.76 8.33
C PHE A 436 -1.69 -12.69 6.94
N ASP A 437 -1.13 -13.81 6.45
CA ASP A 437 -0.63 -14.01 5.09
C ASP A 437 -1.74 -14.36 4.08
N LYS A 438 -2.95 -14.59 4.54
CA LYS A 438 -4.14 -14.87 3.71
C LYS A 438 -4.93 -13.58 3.44
N LYS A 439 -5.95 -13.67 2.56
CA LYS A 439 -6.93 -12.59 2.40
C LYS A 439 -7.75 -12.45 3.68
N ILE A 440 -7.35 -11.54 4.57
CA ILE A 440 -7.96 -11.40 5.91
C ILE A 440 -9.44 -10.99 5.86
N THR A 441 -9.92 -10.44 4.75
CA THR A 441 -11.34 -10.17 4.51
C THR A 441 -12.17 -11.41 4.20
N ARG A 442 -11.51 -12.49 3.78
CA ARG A 442 -12.14 -13.79 3.44
C ARG A 442 -11.76 -14.90 4.41
N ASN A 443 -10.74 -14.70 5.22
CA ASN A 443 -10.24 -15.68 6.18
C ASN A 443 -10.30 -15.09 7.58
N LYS A 444 -10.58 -15.96 8.54
CA LYS A 444 -10.48 -15.62 9.94
C LYS A 444 -9.02 -15.58 10.34
N VAL A 445 -8.59 -14.52 11.01
CA VAL A 445 -7.27 -14.45 11.65
C VAL A 445 -7.38 -14.82 13.12
N SER A 446 -6.31 -15.29 13.72
CA SER A 446 -6.31 -15.64 15.14
C SER A 446 -5.04 -15.21 15.84
N ALA A 447 -5.18 -15.01 17.14
CA ALA A 447 -4.10 -14.85 18.10
C ALA A 447 -4.37 -15.65 19.37
N ILE A 448 -3.39 -16.35 19.88
CA ILE A 448 -3.45 -17.04 21.17
C ILE A 448 -2.32 -16.53 22.04
N ILE A 449 -2.67 -16.04 23.22
CA ILE A 449 -1.73 -15.65 24.27
C ILE A 449 -1.50 -16.89 25.14
N PHE A 450 -0.26 -17.20 25.44
CA PHE A 450 0.12 -18.34 26.28
C PHE A 450 0.67 -17.87 27.61
N GLU A 451 0.78 -18.80 28.56
CA GLU A 451 1.24 -18.54 29.91
C GLU A 451 2.60 -17.83 29.90
N PRO A 452 2.70 -16.67 30.57
CA PRO A 452 3.94 -15.91 30.64
C PRO A 452 4.96 -16.60 31.56
N PHE A 453 6.25 -16.40 31.25
CA PHE A 453 7.35 -16.98 32.06
C PHE A 453 8.51 -16.01 32.19
N ARG A 454 9.40 -16.26 33.14
CA ARG A 454 10.75 -15.68 33.21
C ARG A 454 11.78 -16.72 32.81
N LEU A 455 12.96 -16.28 32.37
CA LEU A 455 14.05 -17.21 32.06
C LEU A 455 14.50 -17.93 33.36
N SER A 456 14.50 -17.22 34.47
CA SER A 456 14.76 -17.81 35.78
C SER A 456 13.81 -18.96 36.17
N ASP A 457 12.52 -18.88 35.75
CA ASP A 457 11.53 -19.95 36.01
C ASP A 457 11.86 -21.21 35.18
N LYS A 458 12.62 -21.07 34.11
CA LYS A 458 13.12 -22.19 33.26
C LYS A 458 14.52 -22.67 33.66
N GLY A 459 15.08 -22.17 34.78
CA GLY A 459 16.41 -22.54 35.24
C GLY A 459 17.57 -22.04 34.39
N LEU A 460 17.35 -20.97 33.62
CA LEU A 460 18.37 -20.42 32.72
C LEU A 460 19.23 -19.38 33.44
N ASP A 461 20.54 -19.50 33.32
CA ASP A 461 21.52 -18.58 33.90
C ASP A 461 21.78 -17.32 33.05
N GLY A 462 21.19 -17.25 31.88
CA GLY A 462 21.37 -16.15 30.94
C GLY A 462 22.66 -16.18 30.14
N SER A 463 23.47 -17.23 30.26
CA SER A 463 24.66 -17.42 29.43
C SER A 463 24.29 -17.65 27.96
N ASP A 464 25.21 -17.28 27.04
CA ASP A 464 24.97 -17.44 25.60
C ASP A 464 24.74 -18.89 25.19
N GLU A 465 25.33 -19.85 25.89
CA GLU A 465 25.21 -21.28 25.62
C GLU A 465 23.83 -21.79 26.09
N SER A 466 23.43 -21.51 27.34
CA SER A 466 22.12 -21.91 27.86
C SER A 466 20.97 -21.30 27.05
N LEU A 467 21.11 -20.05 26.62
CA LEU A 467 20.11 -19.38 25.78
C LEU A 467 20.03 -19.98 24.38
N LYS A 468 21.13 -20.40 23.77
CA LYS A 468 21.10 -21.05 22.43
C LYS A 468 20.35 -22.39 22.46
N ASP A 469 20.59 -23.20 23.47
CA ASP A 469 19.92 -24.49 23.59
C ASP A 469 18.45 -24.33 23.97
N PHE A 470 18.13 -23.42 24.86
CA PHE A 470 16.76 -23.05 25.16
C PHE A 470 16.00 -22.61 23.92
N VAL A 471 16.56 -21.72 23.10
CA VAL A 471 15.90 -21.20 21.88
C VAL A 471 15.56 -22.31 20.90
N LYS A 472 16.41 -23.32 20.75
CA LYS A 472 16.11 -24.48 19.87
C LYS A 472 14.91 -25.27 20.38
N THR A 473 14.88 -25.58 21.69
CA THR A 473 13.79 -26.33 22.31
C THR A 473 12.50 -25.51 22.30
N TYR A 474 12.59 -24.25 22.65
CA TYR A 474 11.46 -23.33 22.68
C TYR A 474 10.86 -23.08 21.27
N ASN A 475 11.67 -23.10 20.23
CA ASN A 475 11.18 -23.00 18.86
C ASN A 475 10.25 -24.18 18.50
N LEU A 476 10.55 -25.38 18.97
CA LEU A 476 9.68 -26.56 18.78
C LEU A 476 8.36 -26.41 19.58
N GLU A 477 8.45 -25.95 20.82
CA GLU A 477 7.25 -25.64 21.63
C GLU A 477 6.38 -24.57 20.92
N PHE A 478 7.00 -23.53 20.40
CA PHE A 478 6.29 -22.45 19.71
C PHE A 478 5.65 -22.89 18.39
N GLN A 479 6.18 -23.90 17.71
CA GLN A 479 5.50 -24.53 16.56
C GLN A 479 4.13 -25.08 16.94
N GLU A 480 4.02 -25.71 18.12
CA GLU A 480 2.72 -26.20 18.61
C GLU A 480 1.76 -25.03 18.93
N PHE A 481 2.27 -23.91 19.43
CA PHE A 481 1.48 -22.70 19.64
C PHE A 481 0.89 -22.16 18.34
N VAL A 482 1.71 -22.10 17.28
CA VAL A 482 1.24 -21.69 15.94
C VAL A 482 0.20 -22.68 15.40
N GLN A 483 0.40 -23.99 15.58
CA GLN A 483 -0.60 -24.98 15.16
C GLN A 483 -1.93 -24.82 15.92
N GLN A 484 -1.90 -24.42 17.19
CA GLN A 484 -3.13 -24.09 17.92
C GLN A 484 -3.80 -22.85 17.35
N ALA A 485 -3.05 -21.80 17.01
CA ALA A 485 -3.59 -20.61 16.37
C ALA A 485 -4.22 -20.93 15.01
N ILE A 486 -3.58 -21.79 14.18
CA ILE A 486 -4.14 -22.28 12.91
C ILE A 486 -5.46 -23.03 13.13
N ARG A 487 -5.53 -23.91 14.13
CA ARG A 487 -6.78 -24.61 14.48
C ARG A 487 -7.89 -23.68 14.93
N LEU A 488 -7.55 -22.62 15.66
CA LEU A 488 -8.50 -21.60 16.11
C LEU A 488 -9.07 -20.78 14.95
N ALA A 489 -8.26 -20.52 13.92
CA ALA A 489 -8.66 -19.74 12.74
C ALA A 489 -9.52 -20.52 11.73
N LYS A 490 -9.54 -21.84 11.80
CA LYS A 490 -10.44 -22.70 11.03
C LYS A 490 -11.88 -22.62 11.54
#